data_a500dbdfa74cc800cc200e5ebbfcf827
#
_entry.id   a500dbdfa74cc800cc200e5ebbfcf827
#
_cell.length_a   1.000
_cell.length_b   1.000
_cell.length_c   1.000
_cell.angle_alpha   90.00
_cell.angle_beta   90.00
_cell.angle_gamma   90.00
#
_symmetry.space_group_name_H-M   'P 1'
#
loop_
_entity.id
_entity.type
_entity.pdbx_description
1 polymer ?
#
loop_
_entity_poly.entity_id
_entity_poly.type
_entity_poly.pdbx_seq_one_letter_code
_entity_poly.pdbx_strand_id
1 'polypeptide(L)'
;MLPVLAFALLACGQHRDEKVLNIYSWIDYIAPDTVANFEKETGIKVRYATYDNNEVLETKLLTGHTDYDVVIPTENFFDRQLRAGVYRKLDKAALPNLANADPDIMRRLAIHDPGNQYAVPYMWTTTGLGYNVDLVRARLGAVPPDSWALLLDPRNAAKLQDCGITIVDSPLDVFESAIIYLGRDPGKLDPADVAAASEVLRKIRPFVRYIDPAQYIGDLASGSVCLSLGWSGDVEQARGRAKEASTGANIAYLVPREGALMTVDMMAIPADAPHPRNAQIWINYLLRPDVIAGITNSIRYPNGNSASLPFVDAGIKSDESIYPDAATRARLQSNRAVPLDYSRLVTREWTRFRTGY
;
A
#
# COMPACT_ATOMS: atom_id res chain seq x y z
N MET A 1 57.79 -21.99 44.10
CA MET A 1 57.18 -21.84 42.79
C MET A 1 55.77 -22.42 42.84
N LEU A 2 54.74 -21.61 43.04
CA LEU A 2 53.33 -22.03 42.97
C LEU A 2 52.79 -21.71 41.57
N PRO A 3 52.03 -22.58 40.91
CA PRO A 3 51.38 -22.27 39.67
C PRO A 3 50.06 -21.51 39.94
N VAL A 4 49.90 -20.35 39.31
CA VAL A 4 48.66 -19.58 39.27
C VAL A 4 47.75 -20.24 38.22
N LEU A 5 46.66 -20.86 38.67
CA LEU A 5 45.57 -21.30 37.80
C LEU A 5 44.71 -20.10 37.39
N ALA A 6 44.80 -19.70 36.13
CA ALA A 6 43.86 -18.70 35.54
C ALA A 6 42.55 -19.38 35.21
N PHE A 7 41.48 -19.08 35.95
CA PHE A 7 40.12 -19.42 35.59
C PHE A 7 39.62 -18.44 34.51
N ALA A 8 39.54 -18.91 33.25
CA ALA A 8 38.86 -18.24 32.19
C ALA A 8 37.34 -18.39 32.41
N LEU A 9 36.68 -17.36 32.91
CA LEU A 9 35.22 -17.24 32.93
C LEU A 9 34.72 -17.05 31.47
N LEU A 10 34.31 -18.13 30.85
CA LEU A 10 33.47 -18.07 29.64
C LEU A 10 32.10 -17.51 30.07
N ALA A 11 31.96 -16.21 29.94
CA ALA A 11 30.66 -15.54 29.97
C ALA A 11 29.91 -15.91 28.66
N CYS A 12 29.20 -17.04 28.66
CA CYS A 12 28.10 -17.27 27.73
C CYS A 12 27.03 -16.21 28.02
N GLY A 13 27.10 -15.10 27.29
CA GLY A 13 26.01 -14.15 27.22
C GLY A 13 24.80 -14.88 26.65
N GLN A 14 23.93 -15.42 27.49
CA GLN A 14 22.57 -15.70 27.10
C GLN A 14 21.95 -14.34 26.71
N HIS A 15 21.92 -14.03 25.41
CA HIS A 15 20.96 -13.08 24.90
C HIS A 15 19.58 -13.63 25.32
N ARG A 16 19.05 -13.13 26.43
CA ARG A 16 17.61 -13.20 26.69
C ARG A 16 16.98 -12.58 25.46
N ASP A 17 16.27 -13.39 24.65
CA ASP A 17 15.41 -12.87 23.59
C ASP A 17 14.48 -11.85 24.29
N GLU A 18 14.75 -10.58 24.11
CA GLU A 18 13.89 -9.54 24.68
C GLU A 18 12.52 -9.73 24.10
N LYS A 19 11.50 -9.79 24.94
CA LYS A 19 10.10 -9.93 24.53
C LYS A 19 9.56 -8.59 24.00
N VAL A 20 10.22 -8.06 22.97
CA VAL A 20 9.90 -6.80 22.31
C VAL A 20 9.88 -7.02 20.80
N LEU A 21 9.01 -6.29 20.11
CA LEU A 21 8.88 -6.26 18.66
C LEU A 21 8.66 -4.83 18.20
N ASN A 22 9.51 -4.33 17.35
CA ASN A 22 9.42 -2.99 16.77
C ASN A 22 8.89 -3.07 15.34
N ILE A 23 7.74 -2.51 15.07
CA ILE A 23 7.07 -2.54 13.76
C ILE A 23 7.05 -1.13 13.18
N TYR A 24 7.32 -1.01 11.88
CA TYR A 24 7.15 0.22 11.12
C TYR A 24 6.26 -0.05 9.91
N SER A 25 5.07 0.51 9.91
CA SER A 25 4.01 0.21 8.97
C SER A 25 3.34 1.48 8.46
N TRP A 26 2.43 1.33 7.53
CA TRP A 26 1.58 2.41 7.05
C TRP A 26 0.64 2.90 8.15
N ILE A 27 0.27 4.18 8.09
CA ILE A 27 -0.78 4.76 8.93
C ILE A 27 -2.13 4.10 8.59
N ASP A 28 -3.00 3.92 9.61
CA ASP A 28 -4.34 3.32 9.46
C ASP A 28 -4.38 1.94 8.77
N TYR A 29 -3.35 1.10 8.99
CA TYR A 29 -3.14 -0.14 8.21
C TYR A 29 -3.16 -1.41 9.06
N ILE A 30 -3.81 -1.38 10.23
CA ILE A 30 -3.98 -2.52 11.13
C ILE A 30 -5.30 -2.38 11.92
N ALA A 31 -5.91 -3.51 12.30
CA ALA A 31 -7.09 -3.46 13.17
C ALA A 31 -6.70 -3.05 14.61
N PRO A 32 -7.54 -2.30 15.31
CA PRO A 32 -7.21 -1.72 16.62
C PRO A 32 -6.84 -2.74 17.71
N ASP A 33 -7.38 -3.95 17.62
CA ASP A 33 -7.19 -5.02 18.61
C ASP A 33 -6.06 -6.00 18.28
N THR A 34 -5.51 -5.97 17.04
CA THR A 34 -4.52 -6.94 16.56
C THR A 34 -3.27 -6.98 17.43
N VAL A 35 -2.72 -5.81 17.76
CA VAL A 35 -1.53 -5.70 18.63
C VAL A 35 -1.80 -6.26 20.01
N ALA A 36 -2.91 -5.87 20.63
CA ALA A 36 -3.28 -6.32 21.97
C ALA A 36 -3.49 -7.83 22.05
N ASN A 37 -4.12 -8.42 21.01
CA ASN A 37 -4.34 -9.86 20.90
C ASN A 37 -3.01 -10.61 20.76
N PHE A 38 -2.11 -10.12 19.90
CA PHE A 38 -0.76 -10.68 19.74
C PHE A 38 0.05 -10.64 21.07
N GLU A 39 0.07 -9.49 21.73
CA GLU A 39 0.77 -9.33 23.00
C GLU A 39 0.23 -10.29 24.08
N LYS A 40 -1.09 -10.45 24.14
CA LYS A 40 -1.77 -11.36 25.08
C LYS A 40 -1.39 -12.82 24.80
N GLU A 41 -1.32 -13.22 23.53
CA GLU A 41 -1.03 -14.60 23.13
C GLU A 41 0.44 -14.96 23.32
N THR A 42 1.36 -14.06 22.97
CA THR A 42 2.80 -14.35 22.91
C THR A 42 3.59 -13.83 24.11
N GLY A 43 3.07 -12.83 24.82
CA GLY A 43 3.80 -12.08 25.83
C GLY A 43 4.90 -11.18 25.27
N ILE A 44 4.94 -10.97 23.92
CA ILE A 44 5.87 -10.06 23.24
C ILE A 44 5.24 -8.67 23.20
N LYS A 45 5.95 -7.65 23.69
CA LYS A 45 5.51 -6.26 23.66
C LYS A 45 5.78 -5.61 22.31
N VAL A 46 4.77 -5.02 21.69
CA VAL A 46 4.85 -4.38 20.39
C VAL A 46 5.03 -2.87 20.52
N ARG A 47 6.03 -2.32 19.82
CA ARG A 47 6.18 -0.89 19.56
C ARG A 47 5.84 -0.65 18.11
N TYR A 48 4.69 -0.03 17.87
CA TYR A 48 4.15 0.18 16.54
C TYR A 48 4.32 1.64 16.13
N ALA A 49 5.14 1.89 15.12
CA ALA A 49 5.35 3.20 14.52
C ALA A 49 4.82 3.22 13.09
N THR A 50 4.45 4.40 12.59
CA THR A 50 3.84 4.54 11.27
C THR A 50 4.58 5.52 10.38
N TYR A 51 4.41 5.34 9.06
CA TYR A 51 4.82 6.25 8.00
C TYR A 51 3.67 6.42 6.98
N ASP A 52 3.78 7.41 6.12
CA ASP A 52 2.76 7.81 5.15
C ASP A 52 3.17 7.64 3.68
N ASN A 53 4.47 7.35 3.43
CA ASN A 53 4.98 7.11 2.08
C ASN A 53 6.20 6.18 2.06
N ASN A 54 6.42 5.51 0.95
CA ASN A 54 7.52 4.55 0.77
C ASN A 54 8.91 5.20 0.81
N GLU A 55 9.05 6.46 0.40
CA GLU A 55 10.31 7.20 0.36
C GLU A 55 10.86 7.41 1.78
N VAL A 56 9.98 7.65 2.75
CA VAL A 56 10.35 7.75 4.18
C VAL A 56 10.87 6.41 4.68
N LEU A 57 10.15 5.30 4.39
CA LEU A 57 10.60 3.95 4.75
C LEU A 57 11.95 3.64 4.08
N GLU A 58 12.08 3.91 2.78
CA GLU A 58 13.32 3.64 2.04
C GLU A 58 14.50 4.39 2.60
N THR A 59 14.34 5.69 2.88
CA THR A 59 15.40 6.51 3.48
C THR A 59 15.85 5.91 4.81
N LYS A 60 14.91 5.46 5.63
CA LYS A 60 15.20 4.83 6.92
C LYS A 60 15.99 3.54 6.74
N LEU A 61 15.55 2.66 5.83
CA LEU A 61 16.22 1.37 5.56
C LEU A 61 17.62 1.54 4.98
N LEU A 62 17.80 2.47 4.03
CA LEU A 62 19.09 2.70 3.38
C LEU A 62 20.10 3.39 4.30
N THR A 63 19.64 4.13 5.29
CA THR A 63 20.51 4.75 6.31
C THR A 63 21.08 3.68 7.28
N GLY A 64 20.36 2.56 7.45
CA GLY A 64 20.69 1.51 8.41
C GLY A 64 20.42 1.90 9.86
N HIS A 65 20.66 0.96 10.79
CA HIS A 65 20.35 1.13 12.21
C HIS A 65 18.90 1.53 12.43
N THR A 66 18.00 0.76 11.79
CA THR A 66 16.58 1.10 11.74
C THR A 66 15.88 0.91 13.09
N ASP A 67 16.40 -0.01 13.91
CA ASP A 67 15.78 -0.52 15.15
C ASP A 67 14.40 -1.16 14.95
N TYR A 68 13.99 -1.40 13.70
CA TYR A 68 12.74 -2.09 13.38
C TYR A 68 12.96 -3.56 13.10
N ASP A 69 11.97 -4.37 13.50
CA ASP A 69 11.95 -5.82 13.30
C ASP A 69 11.11 -6.23 12.10
N VAL A 70 10.01 -5.51 11.86
CA VAL A 70 9.12 -5.73 10.72
C VAL A 70 8.81 -4.40 10.04
N VAL A 71 8.87 -4.41 8.71
CA VAL A 71 8.49 -3.28 7.85
C VAL A 71 7.55 -3.74 6.76
N ILE A 72 6.74 -2.80 6.22
CA ILE A 72 5.69 -3.11 5.25
C ILE A 72 5.92 -2.31 3.94
N PRO A 73 6.97 -2.62 3.16
CA PRO A 73 7.20 -1.95 1.88
C PRO A 73 6.20 -2.38 0.81
N THR A 74 5.93 -1.49 -0.14
CA THR A 74 5.26 -1.83 -1.40
C THR A 74 6.23 -2.54 -2.36
N GLU A 75 5.73 -3.46 -3.17
CA GLU A 75 6.52 -4.39 -4.00
C GLU A 75 7.57 -3.71 -4.92
N ASN A 76 7.23 -2.57 -5.50
CA ASN A 76 8.12 -1.81 -6.40
C ASN A 76 9.30 -1.16 -5.66
N PHE A 77 9.09 -0.73 -4.42
CA PHE A 77 10.17 -0.23 -3.54
C PHE A 77 10.99 -1.39 -2.96
N PHE A 78 10.31 -2.47 -2.59
CA PHE A 78 10.95 -3.66 -2.03
C PHE A 78 12.04 -4.22 -2.96
N ASP A 79 11.80 -4.33 -4.27
CA ASP A 79 12.79 -4.84 -5.23
C ASP A 79 14.11 -4.03 -5.20
N ARG A 80 14.02 -2.71 -5.16
CA ARG A 80 15.19 -1.82 -5.08
C ARG A 80 15.91 -1.95 -3.73
N GLN A 81 15.15 -2.02 -2.67
CA GLN A 81 15.63 -2.19 -1.30
C GLN A 81 16.28 -3.57 -1.11
N LEU A 82 15.70 -4.62 -1.72
CA LEU A 82 16.28 -5.96 -1.70
C LEU A 82 17.65 -5.99 -2.38
N ARG A 83 17.80 -5.33 -3.53
CA ARG A 83 19.10 -5.21 -4.22
C ARG A 83 20.12 -4.43 -3.40
N ALA A 84 19.69 -3.51 -2.57
CA ALA A 84 20.56 -2.80 -1.62
C ALA A 84 20.95 -3.64 -0.40
N GLY A 85 20.41 -4.87 -0.25
CA GLY A 85 20.76 -5.78 0.81
C GLY A 85 20.17 -5.44 2.18
N VAL A 86 19.12 -4.62 2.23
CA VAL A 86 18.52 -4.13 3.49
C VAL A 86 17.57 -5.13 4.16
N TYR A 87 17.34 -6.29 3.55
CA TYR A 87 16.46 -7.32 4.09
C TYR A 87 17.21 -8.63 4.39
N ARG A 88 16.73 -9.36 5.37
CA ARG A 88 17.18 -10.72 5.67
C ARG A 88 16.19 -11.75 5.11
N LYS A 89 16.72 -12.94 4.80
CA LYS A 89 15.88 -14.06 4.40
C LYS A 89 14.95 -14.49 5.53
N LEU A 90 13.72 -14.82 5.15
CA LEU A 90 12.74 -15.43 6.04
C LEU A 90 13.10 -16.90 6.31
N ASP A 91 12.96 -17.34 7.54
CA ASP A 91 12.94 -18.76 7.87
C ASP A 91 11.53 -19.32 7.60
N LYS A 92 11.34 -19.91 6.43
CA LYS A 92 10.04 -20.47 6.04
C LYS A 92 9.56 -21.61 6.94
N ALA A 93 10.48 -22.31 7.62
CA ALA A 93 10.10 -23.34 8.59
C ALA A 93 9.43 -22.74 9.84
N ALA A 94 9.75 -21.48 10.17
CA ALA A 94 9.10 -20.72 11.23
C ALA A 94 7.77 -20.08 10.81
N LEU A 95 7.34 -20.22 9.54
CA LEU A 95 6.14 -19.61 8.96
C LEU A 95 5.14 -20.66 8.45
N PRO A 96 4.63 -21.60 9.28
CA PRO A 96 3.71 -22.65 8.81
C PRO A 96 2.43 -22.07 8.18
N ASN A 97 1.97 -20.87 8.61
CA ASN A 97 0.80 -20.20 8.06
C ASN A 97 1.05 -19.56 6.67
N LEU A 98 2.29 -19.57 6.16
CA LEU A 98 2.58 -19.12 4.79
C LEU A 98 1.83 -19.97 3.73
N ALA A 99 1.46 -21.19 4.06
CA ALA A 99 0.62 -22.04 3.21
C ALA A 99 -0.76 -21.45 2.90
N ASN A 100 -1.23 -20.48 3.69
CA ASN A 100 -2.50 -19.78 3.50
C ASN A 100 -2.41 -18.62 2.49
N ALA A 101 -1.19 -18.21 2.08
CA ALA A 101 -1.00 -17.10 1.14
C ALA A 101 -1.62 -17.40 -0.22
N ASP A 102 -2.15 -16.37 -0.86
CA ASP A 102 -2.77 -16.46 -2.19
C ASP A 102 -1.70 -16.83 -3.25
N PRO A 103 -1.87 -17.95 -3.98
CA PRO A 103 -0.87 -18.39 -4.96
C PRO A 103 -0.67 -17.41 -6.12
N ASP A 104 -1.70 -16.65 -6.51
CA ASP A 104 -1.61 -15.68 -7.61
C ASP A 104 -0.81 -14.46 -7.16
N ILE A 105 -1.04 -13.98 -5.94
CA ILE A 105 -0.26 -12.90 -5.34
C ILE A 105 1.19 -13.36 -5.14
N MET A 106 1.42 -14.56 -4.63
CA MET A 106 2.77 -15.11 -4.47
C MET A 106 3.54 -15.20 -5.80
N ARG A 107 2.86 -15.54 -6.91
CA ARG A 107 3.49 -15.52 -8.25
C ARG A 107 3.85 -14.11 -8.72
N ARG A 108 2.99 -13.11 -8.43
CA ARG A 108 3.29 -11.70 -8.73
C ARG A 108 4.50 -11.21 -7.95
N LEU A 109 4.54 -11.48 -6.65
CA LEU A 109 5.65 -11.09 -5.79
C LEU A 109 6.98 -11.76 -6.16
N ALA A 110 6.95 -12.97 -6.74
CA ALA A 110 8.16 -13.66 -7.19
C ALA A 110 8.92 -12.91 -8.31
N ILE A 111 8.31 -11.91 -8.95
CA ILE A 111 8.98 -11.02 -9.90
C ILE A 111 9.98 -10.12 -9.15
N HIS A 112 9.63 -9.69 -7.94
CA HIS A 112 10.42 -8.80 -7.09
C HIS A 112 11.31 -9.56 -6.10
N ASP A 113 10.84 -10.73 -5.65
CA ASP A 113 11.52 -11.63 -4.71
C ASP A 113 11.55 -13.06 -5.27
N PRO A 114 12.49 -13.40 -6.13
CA PRO A 114 12.57 -14.74 -6.73
C PRO A 114 12.56 -15.85 -5.68
N GLY A 115 11.48 -16.65 -5.72
CA GLY A 115 11.23 -17.72 -4.74
C GLY A 115 10.62 -17.22 -3.43
N ASN A 116 10.20 -15.97 -3.32
CA ASN A 116 9.58 -15.35 -2.13
C ASN A 116 10.41 -15.66 -0.86
N GLN A 117 11.68 -15.28 -0.88
CA GLN A 117 12.63 -15.64 0.17
C GLN A 117 12.74 -14.60 1.28
N TYR A 118 12.37 -13.34 1.00
CA TYR A 118 12.64 -12.20 1.88
C TYR A 118 11.37 -11.53 2.40
N ALA A 119 10.24 -11.72 1.71
CA ALA A 119 8.97 -11.14 2.12
C ALA A 119 7.78 -12.08 1.87
N VAL A 120 6.66 -11.75 2.51
CA VAL A 120 5.37 -12.40 2.31
C VAL A 120 4.29 -11.34 2.09
N PRO A 121 3.19 -11.64 1.35
CA PRO A 121 2.13 -10.66 1.12
C PRO A 121 1.43 -10.27 2.41
N TYR A 122 1.03 -9.01 2.50
CA TYR A 122 0.18 -8.48 3.55
C TYR A 122 -1.19 -8.08 2.98
N MET A 123 -1.29 -6.87 2.50
CA MET A 123 -2.49 -6.33 1.85
C MET A 123 -2.19 -5.97 0.41
N TRP A 124 -3.23 -5.77 -0.38
CA TRP A 124 -3.10 -5.24 -1.74
C TRP A 124 -4.17 -4.20 -2.01
N THR A 125 -3.96 -3.38 -3.01
CA THR A 125 -4.86 -2.31 -3.39
C THR A 125 -4.85 -2.10 -4.89
N THR A 126 -5.85 -1.38 -5.39
CA THR A 126 -5.85 -0.83 -6.74
C THR A 126 -5.81 0.70 -6.67
N THR A 127 -5.15 1.32 -7.63
CA THR A 127 -5.19 2.76 -7.82
C THR A 127 -6.34 3.10 -8.76
N GLY A 128 -7.25 3.98 -8.33
CA GLY A 128 -8.44 4.31 -9.10
C GLY A 128 -9.04 5.66 -8.70
N LEU A 129 -10.34 5.80 -8.90
CA LEU A 129 -11.06 7.04 -8.63
C LEU A 129 -12.10 6.85 -7.55
N GLY A 130 -11.91 7.52 -6.41
CA GLY A 130 -12.93 7.69 -5.37
C GLY A 130 -13.77 8.91 -5.64
N TYR A 131 -15.09 8.82 -5.57
CA TYR A 131 -15.94 9.98 -5.87
C TYR A 131 -17.26 9.97 -5.10
N ASN A 132 -17.80 11.17 -4.85
CA ASN A 132 -19.15 11.35 -4.34
C ASN A 132 -20.12 11.31 -5.52
N VAL A 133 -20.94 10.26 -5.58
CA VAL A 133 -21.86 9.95 -6.69
C VAL A 133 -22.81 11.12 -6.97
N ASP A 134 -23.38 11.70 -5.93
CA ASP A 134 -24.42 12.73 -6.05
C ASP A 134 -23.81 14.07 -6.51
N LEU A 135 -22.65 14.43 -5.93
CA LEU A 135 -21.96 15.67 -6.30
C LEU A 135 -21.43 15.62 -7.74
N VAL A 136 -20.88 14.47 -8.17
CA VAL A 136 -20.38 14.29 -9.54
C VAL A 136 -21.55 14.28 -10.54
N ARG A 137 -22.63 13.55 -10.24
CA ARG A 137 -23.82 13.51 -11.10
C ARG A 137 -24.44 14.87 -11.28
N ALA A 138 -24.55 15.68 -10.22
CA ALA A 138 -25.11 17.02 -10.28
C ALA A 138 -24.33 17.93 -11.25
N ARG A 139 -23.03 17.72 -11.44
CA ARG A 139 -22.17 18.55 -12.28
C ARG A 139 -22.00 18.04 -13.70
N LEU A 140 -21.97 16.72 -13.87
CA LEU A 140 -21.82 16.12 -15.19
C LEU A 140 -23.17 15.88 -15.89
N GLY A 141 -24.29 15.91 -15.14
CA GLY A 141 -25.64 15.68 -15.67
C GLY A 141 -25.93 14.24 -16.10
N ALA A 142 -25.02 13.32 -15.81
CA ALA A 142 -25.10 11.90 -16.20
C ALA A 142 -24.35 11.02 -15.20
N VAL A 143 -24.45 9.69 -15.39
CA VAL A 143 -23.59 8.73 -14.71
C VAL A 143 -22.12 9.04 -15.08
N PRO A 144 -21.20 9.05 -14.11
CA PRO A 144 -19.78 9.27 -14.38
C PRO A 144 -19.27 8.28 -15.44
N PRO A 145 -18.39 8.69 -16.35
CA PRO A 145 -17.77 7.75 -17.28
C PRO A 145 -16.97 6.70 -16.50
N ASP A 146 -17.13 5.43 -16.89
CA ASP A 146 -16.26 4.33 -16.44
C ASP A 146 -14.89 4.46 -17.13
N SER A 147 -14.12 5.47 -16.74
CA SER A 147 -12.88 5.83 -17.43
C SER A 147 -12.06 6.81 -16.59
N TRP A 148 -10.74 6.75 -16.73
CA TRP A 148 -9.82 7.79 -16.26
C TRP A 148 -10.19 9.20 -16.76
N ALA A 149 -10.92 9.30 -17.86
CA ALA A 149 -11.44 10.58 -18.38
C ALA A 149 -12.30 11.34 -17.36
N LEU A 150 -12.86 10.69 -16.33
CA LEU A 150 -13.56 11.38 -15.25
C LEU A 150 -12.66 12.44 -14.60
N LEU A 151 -11.38 12.13 -14.39
CA LEU A 151 -10.39 13.05 -13.84
C LEU A 151 -9.50 13.68 -14.93
N LEU A 152 -8.99 12.86 -15.87
CA LEU A 152 -7.89 13.24 -16.76
C LEU A 152 -8.34 13.97 -18.03
N ASP A 153 -9.65 14.04 -18.32
CA ASP A 153 -10.18 14.94 -19.33
C ASP A 153 -10.43 16.33 -18.70
N PRO A 154 -9.74 17.39 -19.15
CA PRO A 154 -9.88 18.73 -18.58
C PRO A 154 -11.30 19.28 -18.67
N ARG A 155 -12.14 18.81 -19.61
CA ARG A 155 -13.55 19.20 -19.72
C ARG A 155 -14.38 18.69 -18.55
N ASN A 156 -14.09 17.49 -18.06
CA ASN A 156 -14.74 16.92 -16.88
C ASN A 156 -14.17 17.55 -15.60
N ALA A 157 -12.83 17.65 -15.49
CA ALA A 157 -12.16 18.24 -14.34
C ALA A 157 -12.63 19.70 -14.09
N ALA A 158 -12.79 20.49 -15.14
CA ALA A 158 -13.30 21.87 -15.05
C ALA A 158 -14.70 21.95 -14.44
N LYS A 159 -15.58 20.98 -14.75
CA LYS A 159 -16.95 20.92 -14.19
C LYS A 159 -16.97 20.48 -12.73
N LEU A 160 -15.94 19.75 -12.27
CA LEU A 160 -15.84 19.23 -10.92
C LEU A 160 -14.97 20.09 -9.99
N GLN A 161 -14.36 21.15 -10.52
CA GLN A 161 -13.43 22.00 -9.78
C GLN A 161 -14.04 22.59 -8.50
N ASP A 162 -15.28 23.06 -8.56
CA ASP A 162 -15.96 23.72 -7.45
C ASP A 162 -16.24 22.75 -6.29
N CYS A 163 -16.58 21.49 -6.56
CA CYS A 163 -16.80 20.49 -5.51
C CYS A 163 -15.50 19.86 -5.01
N GLY A 164 -14.38 20.10 -5.68
CA GLY A 164 -13.04 19.70 -5.23
C GLY A 164 -12.55 18.39 -5.82
N ILE A 165 -11.39 18.49 -6.47
CA ILE A 165 -10.62 17.37 -7.00
C ILE A 165 -9.33 17.26 -6.21
N THR A 166 -8.96 16.03 -5.82
CA THR A 166 -7.71 15.75 -5.12
C THR A 166 -6.95 14.61 -5.78
N ILE A 167 -5.67 14.54 -5.54
CA ILE A 167 -4.79 13.49 -6.07
C ILE A 167 -3.90 13.01 -4.94
N VAL A 168 -3.75 11.69 -4.80
CA VAL A 168 -2.81 11.08 -3.86
C VAL A 168 -1.37 11.49 -4.18
N ASP A 169 -0.58 11.79 -3.14
CA ASP A 169 0.85 12.12 -3.32
C ASP A 169 1.68 10.84 -3.55
N SER A 170 1.47 10.22 -4.72
CA SER A 170 2.20 9.05 -5.19
C SER A 170 2.59 9.24 -6.67
N PRO A 171 3.83 9.67 -6.93
CA PRO A 171 4.30 10.01 -8.28
C PRO A 171 4.09 8.90 -9.32
N LEU A 172 4.47 7.67 -8.98
CA LEU A 172 4.37 6.53 -9.90
C LEU A 172 2.91 6.20 -10.19
N ASP A 173 2.06 6.08 -9.18
CA ASP A 173 0.63 5.77 -9.36
C ASP A 173 -0.05 6.79 -10.30
N VAL A 174 0.23 8.06 -10.11
CA VAL A 174 -0.39 9.13 -10.90
C VAL A 174 0.09 9.13 -12.34
N PHE A 175 1.42 8.99 -12.57
CA PHE A 175 1.97 8.94 -13.92
C PHE A 175 1.56 7.67 -14.67
N GLU A 176 1.60 6.53 -14.03
CA GLU A 176 1.21 5.26 -14.64
C GLU A 176 -0.29 5.23 -14.95
N SER A 177 -1.15 5.80 -14.09
CA SER A 177 -2.58 5.99 -14.38
C SER A 177 -2.80 6.86 -15.62
N ALA A 178 -2.03 7.93 -15.78
CA ALA A 178 -2.10 8.79 -16.96
C ALA A 178 -1.59 8.08 -18.23
N ILE A 179 -0.57 7.23 -18.11
CA ILE A 179 -0.04 6.39 -19.20
C ILE A 179 -1.11 5.37 -19.63
N ILE A 180 -1.77 4.70 -18.68
CA ILE A 180 -2.88 3.78 -18.95
C ILE A 180 -4.04 4.50 -19.63
N TYR A 181 -4.41 5.70 -19.17
CA TYR A 181 -5.42 6.54 -19.82
C TYR A 181 -5.11 6.84 -21.30
N LEU A 182 -3.83 7.00 -21.62
CA LEU A 182 -3.37 7.21 -22.99
C LEU A 182 -3.38 5.92 -23.85
N GLY A 183 -3.81 4.78 -23.30
CA GLY A 183 -3.80 3.47 -23.96
C GLY A 183 -2.40 2.89 -24.11
N ARG A 184 -1.45 3.29 -23.25
CA ARG A 184 -0.07 2.85 -23.27
C ARG A 184 0.23 1.90 -22.11
N ASP A 185 1.32 1.14 -22.22
CA ASP A 185 1.75 0.17 -21.20
C ASP A 185 2.84 0.81 -20.31
N PRO A 186 2.55 1.16 -19.06
CA PRO A 186 3.55 1.73 -18.15
C PRO A 186 4.73 0.80 -17.88
N GLY A 187 4.53 -0.52 -18.02
CA GLY A 187 5.59 -1.51 -17.86
C GLY A 187 6.71 -1.44 -18.91
N LYS A 188 6.55 -0.67 -19.98
CA LYS A 188 7.63 -0.40 -20.97
C LYS A 188 8.67 0.58 -20.44
N LEU A 189 8.34 1.36 -19.41
CA LEU A 189 9.22 2.36 -18.80
C LEU A 189 9.80 3.34 -19.83
N ASP A 190 8.98 3.75 -20.83
CA ASP A 190 9.41 4.66 -21.90
C ASP A 190 9.39 6.10 -21.40
N PRO A 191 10.51 6.84 -21.45
CA PRO A 191 10.53 8.27 -21.11
C PRO A 191 9.56 9.13 -21.93
N ALA A 192 9.23 8.74 -23.16
CA ALA A 192 8.26 9.43 -23.98
C ALA A 192 6.82 9.29 -23.43
N ASP A 193 6.53 8.19 -22.75
CA ASP A 193 5.24 7.99 -22.09
C ASP A 193 5.10 8.90 -20.85
N VAL A 194 6.20 9.11 -20.10
CA VAL A 194 6.22 10.09 -19.00
C VAL A 194 5.98 11.50 -19.52
N ALA A 195 6.60 11.89 -20.62
CA ALA A 195 6.37 13.21 -21.23
C ALA A 195 4.91 13.39 -21.67
N ALA A 196 4.31 12.36 -22.29
CA ALA A 196 2.91 12.39 -22.71
C ALA A 196 1.95 12.46 -21.49
N ALA A 197 2.24 11.71 -20.43
CA ALA A 197 1.48 11.77 -19.16
C ALA A 197 1.59 13.15 -18.50
N SER A 198 2.81 13.77 -18.51
CA SER A 198 3.01 15.13 -18.00
C SER A 198 2.08 16.14 -18.68
N GLU A 199 1.90 16.03 -20.01
CA GLU A 199 1.00 16.92 -20.75
C GLU A 199 -0.47 16.73 -20.36
N VAL A 200 -0.92 15.51 -20.10
CA VAL A 200 -2.26 15.23 -19.57
C VAL A 200 -2.44 15.86 -18.20
N LEU A 201 -1.51 15.58 -17.29
CA LEU A 201 -1.53 16.05 -15.91
C LEU A 201 -1.48 17.59 -15.84
N ARG A 202 -0.63 18.23 -16.64
CA ARG A 202 -0.56 19.70 -16.73
C ARG A 202 -1.89 20.34 -17.09
N LYS A 203 -2.68 19.72 -17.98
CA LYS A 203 -3.98 20.23 -18.40
C LYS A 203 -5.03 20.18 -17.28
N ILE A 204 -4.94 19.22 -16.38
CA ILE A 204 -5.90 19.10 -15.27
C ILE A 204 -5.43 19.80 -13.99
N ARG A 205 -4.12 20.13 -13.88
CA ARG A 205 -3.54 20.73 -12.67
C ARG A 205 -4.30 21.97 -12.15
N PRO A 206 -4.79 22.89 -12.99
CA PRO A 206 -5.53 24.07 -12.52
C PRO A 206 -6.83 23.74 -11.77
N PHE A 207 -7.38 22.55 -11.96
CA PHE A 207 -8.63 22.09 -11.37
C PHE A 207 -8.41 21.26 -10.08
N VAL A 208 -7.17 20.86 -9.81
CA VAL A 208 -6.80 20.08 -8.62
C VAL A 208 -6.66 21.01 -7.42
N ARG A 209 -7.47 20.76 -6.39
CA ARG A 209 -7.50 21.57 -5.16
C ARG A 209 -6.23 21.37 -4.33
N TYR A 210 -5.83 20.12 -4.10
CA TYR A 210 -4.60 19.76 -3.41
C TYR A 210 -4.10 18.36 -3.79
N ILE A 211 -2.87 18.08 -3.41
CA ILE A 211 -2.20 16.78 -3.55
C ILE A 211 -1.71 16.40 -2.16
N ASP A 212 -2.16 15.25 -1.62
CA ASP A 212 -1.86 14.83 -0.25
C ASP A 212 -1.97 13.29 -0.14
N PRO A 213 -1.14 12.63 0.67
CA PRO A 213 -1.15 11.17 0.77
C PRO A 213 -2.38 10.57 1.48
N ALA A 214 -3.07 11.31 2.37
CA ALA A 214 -4.12 10.76 3.22
C ALA A 214 -5.33 11.67 3.47
N GLN A 215 -5.20 12.99 3.35
CA GLN A 215 -6.25 13.96 3.68
C GLN A 215 -7.56 13.70 2.92
N TYR A 216 -7.47 13.23 1.67
CA TYR A 216 -8.64 12.96 0.83
C TYR A 216 -9.62 11.95 1.43
N ILE A 217 -9.17 11.06 2.33
CA ILE A 217 -10.03 10.07 3.01
C ILE A 217 -11.10 10.80 3.84
N GLY A 218 -10.66 11.75 4.68
CA GLY A 218 -11.55 12.55 5.51
C GLY A 218 -12.43 13.50 4.69
N ASP A 219 -11.87 14.09 3.65
CA ASP A 219 -12.56 15.07 2.81
C ASP A 219 -13.61 14.43 1.88
N LEU A 220 -13.39 13.20 1.39
CA LEU A 220 -14.43 12.41 0.74
C LEU A 220 -15.53 12.04 1.74
N ALA A 221 -15.15 11.57 2.95
CA ALA A 221 -16.10 11.16 3.97
C ALA A 221 -17.04 12.31 4.42
N SER A 222 -16.51 13.51 4.51
CA SER A 222 -17.29 14.72 4.86
C SER A 222 -18.05 15.33 3.69
N GLY A 223 -17.77 14.92 2.44
CA GLY A 223 -18.30 15.56 1.23
C GLY A 223 -17.61 16.88 0.88
N SER A 224 -16.48 17.20 1.50
CA SER A 224 -15.68 18.41 1.21
C SER A 224 -15.00 18.35 -0.16
N VAL A 225 -14.75 17.14 -0.67
CA VAL A 225 -14.28 16.88 -2.04
C VAL A 225 -15.19 15.89 -2.73
N CYS A 226 -15.28 15.97 -4.06
CA CYS A 226 -16.17 15.11 -4.84
C CYS A 226 -15.45 14.07 -5.70
N LEU A 227 -14.15 14.23 -5.95
CA LEU A 227 -13.35 13.32 -6.75
C LEU A 227 -11.91 13.25 -6.23
N SER A 228 -11.40 12.04 -6.12
CA SER A 228 -9.99 11.79 -5.77
C SER A 228 -9.41 10.68 -6.63
N LEU A 229 -8.18 10.86 -7.14
CA LEU A 229 -7.34 9.74 -7.50
C LEU A 229 -6.71 9.22 -6.20
N GLY A 230 -6.94 7.95 -5.91
CA GLY A 230 -6.50 7.35 -4.66
C GLY A 230 -6.58 5.82 -4.68
N TRP A 231 -6.31 5.24 -3.53
CA TRP A 231 -6.29 3.78 -3.37
C TRP A 231 -7.65 3.25 -2.94
N SER A 232 -8.00 2.03 -3.41
CA SER A 232 -9.31 1.43 -3.16
C SER A 232 -9.65 1.34 -1.67
N GLY A 233 -8.74 0.87 -0.84
CA GLY A 233 -8.98 0.72 0.60
C GLY A 233 -9.22 2.05 1.31
N ASP A 234 -8.52 3.11 0.92
CA ASP A 234 -8.70 4.45 1.47
C ASP A 234 -10.08 5.03 1.14
N VAL A 235 -10.53 4.83 -0.11
CA VAL A 235 -11.88 5.25 -0.51
C VAL A 235 -12.94 4.46 0.25
N GLU A 236 -12.70 3.17 0.49
CA GLU A 236 -13.58 2.35 1.30
C GLU A 236 -13.60 2.75 2.78
N GLN A 237 -12.46 3.17 3.33
CA GLN A 237 -12.42 3.79 4.65
C GLN A 237 -13.22 5.10 4.68
N ALA A 238 -13.09 5.95 3.64
CA ALA A 238 -13.89 7.17 3.53
C ALA A 238 -15.39 6.85 3.52
N ARG A 239 -15.82 5.83 2.78
CA ARG A 239 -17.21 5.34 2.74
C ARG A 239 -17.68 4.86 4.12
N GLY A 240 -16.85 4.12 4.82
CA GLY A 240 -17.12 3.67 6.18
C GLY A 240 -17.29 4.84 7.14
N ARG A 241 -16.34 5.78 7.15
CA ARG A 241 -16.36 7.01 7.99
C ARG A 241 -17.59 7.88 7.69
N ALA A 242 -17.97 8.03 6.41
CA ALA A 242 -19.18 8.77 6.02
C ALA A 242 -20.46 8.15 6.60
N LYS A 243 -20.57 6.83 6.58
CA LYS A 243 -21.69 6.08 7.14
C LYS A 243 -21.75 6.23 8.67
N GLU A 244 -20.63 6.04 9.36
CA GLU A 244 -20.53 6.16 10.81
C GLU A 244 -20.88 7.58 11.30
N ALA A 245 -20.36 8.59 10.63
CA ALA A 245 -20.63 10.00 10.93
C ALA A 245 -21.98 10.51 10.39
N SER A 246 -22.74 9.70 9.65
CA SER A 246 -24.02 10.08 9.01
C SER A 246 -23.92 11.36 8.18
N THR A 247 -22.82 11.54 7.45
CA THR A 247 -22.59 12.77 6.65
C THR A 247 -23.51 12.88 5.44
N GLY A 248 -24.13 11.78 5.00
CA GLY A 248 -24.91 11.70 3.77
C GLY A 248 -24.06 11.63 2.49
N ALA A 249 -22.73 11.59 2.59
CA ALA A 249 -21.86 11.44 1.42
C ALA A 249 -22.00 10.05 0.80
N ASN A 250 -22.43 9.99 -0.45
CA ASN A 250 -22.61 8.77 -1.23
C ASN A 250 -21.32 8.49 -2.02
N ILE A 251 -20.42 7.71 -1.44
CA ILE A 251 -19.08 7.48 -1.96
C ILE A 251 -19.04 6.18 -2.74
N ALA A 252 -18.44 6.21 -3.93
CA ALA A 252 -18.12 5.06 -4.75
C ALA A 252 -16.64 5.06 -5.15
N TYR A 253 -16.14 3.88 -5.46
CA TYR A 253 -14.82 3.68 -6.05
C TYR A 253 -14.96 3.10 -7.46
N LEU A 254 -14.06 3.50 -8.34
CA LEU A 254 -14.04 3.10 -9.74
C LEU A 254 -12.64 2.60 -10.12
N VAL A 255 -12.56 1.35 -10.60
CA VAL A 255 -11.43 0.86 -11.39
C VAL A 255 -11.74 1.13 -12.86
N PRO A 256 -11.08 2.08 -13.52
CA PRO A 256 -11.42 2.47 -14.89
C PRO A 256 -11.28 1.33 -15.90
N ARG A 257 -12.11 1.37 -16.95
CA ARG A 257 -12.13 0.34 -17.99
C ARG A 257 -10.83 0.20 -18.77
N GLU A 258 -10.02 1.25 -18.84
CA GLU A 258 -8.70 1.23 -19.47
C GLU A 258 -7.71 0.36 -18.69
N GLY A 259 -8.03 0.02 -17.45
CA GLY A 259 -7.17 -0.66 -16.50
C GLY A 259 -6.70 0.24 -15.38
N ALA A 260 -6.07 -0.37 -14.40
CA ALA A 260 -5.53 0.30 -13.21
C ALA A 260 -4.30 -0.44 -12.69
N LEU A 261 -3.59 0.19 -11.78
CA LEU A 261 -2.51 -0.48 -11.06
C LEU A 261 -3.07 -1.33 -9.93
N MET A 262 -2.43 -2.44 -9.69
CA MET A 262 -2.57 -3.25 -8.49
C MET A 262 -1.21 -3.28 -7.81
N THR A 263 -1.16 -2.89 -6.56
CA THR A 263 0.02 -2.92 -5.71
C THR A 263 -0.16 -3.87 -4.54
N VAL A 264 0.93 -4.54 -4.17
CA VAL A 264 0.95 -5.45 -3.03
C VAL A 264 1.96 -4.95 -2.01
N ASP A 265 1.51 -4.76 -0.79
CA ASP A 265 2.37 -4.48 0.34
C ASP A 265 2.83 -5.77 1.00
N MET A 266 4.08 -5.82 1.38
CA MET A 266 4.77 -7.03 1.80
C MET A 266 5.29 -6.89 3.23
N MET A 267 5.18 -7.93 4.03
CA MET A 267 5.88 -8.00 5.32
C MET A 267 7.30 -8.48 5.11
N ALA A 268 8.28 -7.69 5.51
CA ALA A 268 9.70 -7.99 5.42
C ALA A 268 10.42 -7.70 6.73
N ILE A 269 11.59 -8.35 6.93
CA ILE A 269 12.44 -8.19 8.11
C ILE A 269 13.71 -7.47 7.69
N PRO A 270 14.03 -6.28 8.25
CA PRO A 270 15.29 -5.61 8.00
C PRO A 270 16.51 -6.48 8.33
N ALA A 271 17.62 -6.28 7.60
CA ALA A 271 18.84 -7.04 7.80
C ALA A 271 19.43 -6.81 9.21
N ASP A 272 19.24 -5.60 9.75
CA ASP A 272 19.69 -5.14 11.06
C ASP A 272 18.63 -5.29 12.18
N ALA A 273 17.52 -5.99 11.92
CA ALA A 273 16.45 -6.20 12.88
C ALA A 273 16.99 -6.72 14.22
N PRO A 274 16.70 -6.05 15.35
CA PRO A 274 17.20 -6.46 16.66
C PRO A 274 16.55 -7.75 17.17
N HIS A 275 15.27 -8.02 16.82
CA HIS A 275 14.51 -9.17 17.32
C HIS A 275 13.93 -10.04 16.18
N PRO A 276 14.76 -10.62 15.29
CA PRO A 276 14.28 -11.27 14.06
C PRO A 276 13.41 -12.52 14.32
N ARG A 277 13.57 -13.17 15.47
CA ARG A 277 12.70 -14.30 15.87
C ARG A 277 11.29 -13.81 16.22
N ASN A 278 11.16 -12.70 16.93
CA ASN A 278 9.87 -12.10 17.23
C ASN A 278 9.17 -11.58 15.97
N ALA A 279 9.94 -11.07 15.01
CA ALA A 279 9.44 -10.70 13.69
C ALA A 279 8.80 -11.89 12.95
N GLN A 280 9.45 -13.06 12.95
CA GLN A 280 8.90 -14.29 12.37
C GLN A 280 7.59 -14.71 13.07
N ILE A 281 7.54 -14.61 14.40
CA ILE A 281 6.33 -14.94 15.17
C ILE A 281 5.19 -14.01 14.77
N TRP A 282 5.45 -12.70 14.64
CA TRP A 282 4.45 -11.71 14.20
C TRP A 282 3.96 -11.99 12.78
N ILE A 283 4.87 -12.19 11.82
CA ILE A 283 4.51 -12.50 10.44
C ILE A 283 3.64 -13.75 10.37
N ASN A 284 4.04 -14.81 11.09
CA ASN A 284 3.25 -16.04 11.13
C ASN A 284 1.89 -15.86 11.80
N TYR A 285 1.79 -15.00 12.82
CA TYR A 285 0.53 -14.64 13.46
C TYR A 285 -0.40 -13.91 12.49
N LEU A 286 0.09 -12.92 11.75
CA LEU A 286 -0.71 -12.21 10.76
C LEU A 286 -1.12 -13.08 9.56
N LEU A 287 -0.35 -14.12 9.23
CA LEU A 287 -0.71 -15.09 8.19
C LEU A 287 -1.81 -16.08 8.61
N ARG A 288 -2.32 -16.01 9.84
CA ARG A 288 -3.52 -16.76 10.24
C ARG A 288 -4.74 -16.21 9.52
N PRO A 289 -5.62 -17.08 8.96
CA PRO A 289 -6.77 -16.65 8.19
C PRO A 289 -7.75 -15.75 8.95
N ASP A 290 -8.02 -16.08 10.22
CA ASP A 290 -8.89 -15.31 11.10
C ASP A 290 -8.32 -13.94 11.47
N VAL A 291 -7.03 -13.86 11.72
CA VAL A 291 -6.33 -12.62 12.10
C VAL A 291 -6.31 -11.64 10.94
N ILE A 292 -5.82 -12.07 9.77
CA ILE A 292 -5.71 -11.19 8.61
C ILE A 292 -7.07 -10.76 8.07
N ALA A 293 -8.10 -11.63 8.16
CA ALA A 293 -9.47 -11.27 7.83
C ALA A 293 -10.02 -10.19 8.77
N GLY A 294 -9.74 -10.28 10.08
CA GLY A 294 -10.10 -9.24 11.05
C GLY A 294 -9.51 -7.88 10.68
N ILE A 295 -8.27 -7.86 10.18
CA ILE A 295 -7.64 -6.63 9.69
C ILE A 295 -8.39 -6.13 8.44
N THR A 296 -8.62 -6.98 7.43
CA THR A 296 -9.42 -6.61 6.23
C THR A 296 -10.80 -6.06 6.62
N ASN A 297 -11.49 -6.69 7.56
CA ASN A 297 -12.82 -6.24 8.02
C ASN A 297 -12.77 -4.85 8.65
N SER A 298 -11.64 -4.49 9.30
CA SER A 298 -11.44 -3.19 9.91
C SER A 298 -11.04 -2.11 8.90
N ILE A 299 -9.99 -2.38 8.10
CA ILE A 299 -9.36 -1.36 7.27
C ILE A 299 -9.83 -1.34 5.81
N ARG A 300 -10.67 -2.30 5.39
CA ARG A 300 -11.27 -2.41 4.05
C ARG A 300 -10.26 -2.65 2.91
N TYR A 301 -9.05 -3.06 3.22
CA TYR A 301 -8.08 -3.52 2.23
C TYR A 301 -8.18 -5.03 2.05
N PRO A 302 -8.18 -5.56 0.81
CA PRO A 302 -8.07 -6.98 0.57
C PRO A 302 -6.68 -7.48 0.96
N ASN A 303 -6.61 -8.67 1.53
CA ASN A 303 -5.34 -9.25 1.98
C ASN A 303 -4.80 -10.32 1.03
N GLY A 304 -3.52 -10.65 1.19
CA GLY A 304 -2.80 -11.63 0.39
C GLY A 304 -2.95 -13.09 0.86
N ASN A 305 -4.06 -13.45 1.53
CA ASN A 305 -4.27 -14.77 2.13
C ASN A 305 -5.63 -15.33 1.67
N SER A 306 -5.61 -16.26 0.72
CA SER A 306 -6.84 -16.84 0.16
C SER A 306 -7.65 -17.65 1.17
N ALA A 307 -7.01 -18.24 2.18
CA ALA A 307 -7.70 -18.98 3.25
C ALA A 307 -8.49 -18.06 4.19
N SER A 308 -8.28 -16.74 4.14
CA SER A 308 -8.99 -15.76 4.96
C SER A 308 -10.42 -15.47 4.50
N LEU A 309 -10.76 -15.75 3.23
CA LEU A 309 -12.05 -15.40 2.62
C LEU A 309 -13.29 -15.88 3.38
N PRO A 310 -13.31 -17.06 4.03
CA PRO A 310 -14.45 -17.48 4.88
C PRO A 310 -14.68 -16.59 6.10
N PHE A 311 -13.66 -15.85 6.57
CA PHE A 311 -13.68 -14.99 7.75
C PHE A 311 -13.85 -13.50 7.40
N VAL A 312 -13.77 -13.15 6.11
CA VAL A 312 -14.04 -11.78 5.63
C VAL A 312 -15.54 -11.55 5.60
N ASP A 313 -16.00 -10.41 6.12
CA ASP A 313 -17.39 -10.00 6.13
C ASP A 313 -18.03 -10.10 4.73
N ALA A 314 -19.24 -10.64 4.67
CA ALA A 314 -19.92 -10.90 3.39
C ALA A 314 -20.06 -9.61 2.55
N GLY A 315 -20.34 -8.47 3.18
CA GLY A 315 -20.45 -7.17 2.51
C GLY A 315 -19.12 -6.68 1.91
N ILE A 316 -17.98 -6.97 2.55
CA ILE A 316 -16.67 -6.64 2.04
C ILE A 316 -16.27 -7.56 0.90
N LYS A 317 -16.49 -8.86 1.08
CA LYS A 317 -16.15 -9.88 0.09
C LYS A 317 -16.95 -9.73 -1.23
N SER A 318 -18.19 -9.27 -1.15
CA SER A 318 -19.05 -9.04 -2.32
C SER A 318 -18.87 -7.65 -2.95
N ASP A 319 -18.04 -6.81 -2.38
CA ASP A 319 -17.80 -5.46 -2.87
C ASP A 319 -16.69 -5.48 -3.93
N GLU A 320 -17.04 -5.21 -5.18
CA GLU A 320 -16.11 -5.24 -6.31
C GLU A 320 -15.06 -4.11 -6.25
N SER A 321 -15.28 -3.09 -5.44
CA SER A 321 -14.27 -2.07 -5.18
C SER A 321 -13.12 -2.57 -4.30
N ILE A 322 -13.39 -3.60 -3.47
CA ILE A 322 -12.39 -4.25 -2.60
C ILE A 322 -11.89 -5.54 -3.25
N TYR A 323 -12.81 -6.40 -3.69
CA TYR A 323 -12.52 -7.68 -4.35
C TYR A 323 -13.05 -7.66 -5.79
N PRO A 324 -12.33 -7.02 -6.75
CA PRO A 324 -12.77 -6.91 -8.12
C PRO A 324 -13.07 -8.27 -8.76
N ASP A 325 -14.04 -8.28 -9.67
CA ASP A 325 -14.36 -9.47 -10.46
C ASP A 325 -13.20 -9.92 -11.36
N ALA A 326 -13.34 -11.09 -11.98
CA ALA A 326 -12.30 -11.67 -12.83
C ALA A 326 -11.98 -10.79 -14.05
N ALA A 327 -12.98 -10.12 -14.63
CA ALA A 327 -12.80 -9.26 -15.80
C ALA A 327 -12.03 -7.98 -15.43
N THR A 328 -12.33 -7.39 -14.29
CA THR A 328 -11.60 -6.24 -13.74
C THR A 328 -10.17 -6.64 -13.36
N ARG A 329 -10.00 -7.76 -12.66
CA ARG A 329 -8.65 -8.27 -12.31
C ARG A 329 -7.76 -8.52 -13.53
N ALA A 330 -8.33 -8.97 -14.65
CA ALA A 330 -7.58 -9.18 -15.89
C ALA A 330 -7.02 -7.86 -16.50
N ARG A 331 -7.58 -6.71 -16.13
CA ARG A 331 -7.12 -5.38 -16.57
C ARG A 331 -6.13 -4.73 -15.60
N LEU A 332 -5.90 -5.33 -14.42
CA LEU A 332 -4.98 -4.81 -13.42
C LEU A 332 -3.53 -5.09 -13.83
N GLN A 333 -2.72 -4.06 -13.78
CA GLN A 333 -1.29 -4.11 -14.06
C GLN A 333 -0.52 -4.11 -12.75
N SER A 334 0.48 -4.99 -12.62
CA SER A 334 1.38 -4.99 -11.46
C SER A 334 2.43 -3.91 -11.63
N ASN A 335 2.74 -3.22 -10.54
CA ASN A 335 3.91 -2.38 -10.48
C ASN A 335 5.17 -3.18 -10.81
N ARG A 336 6.13 -2.52 -11.45
CA ARG A 336 7.44 -3.10 -11.73
C ARG A 336 8.53 -2.29 -11.01
N ALA A 337 9.66 -2.95 -10.77
CA ALA A 337 10.85 -2.23 -10.35
C ALA A 337 11.24 -1.18 -11.38
N VAL A 338 11.30 0.06 -10.97
CA VAL A 338 11.66 1.18 -11.85
C VAL A 338 13.16 1.47 -11.73
N PRO A 339 13.90 1.55 -12.85
CA PRO A 339 15.29 2.03 -12.85
C PRO A 339 15.41 3.43 -12.24
N LEU A 340 16.55 3.70 -11.64
CA LEU A 340 16.77 4.96 -10.90
C LEU A 340 16.64 6.21 -11.79
N ASP A 341 17.07 6.14 -13.04
CA ASP A 341 16.95 7.22 -14.02
C ASP A 341 15.49 7.49 -14.40
N TYR A 342 14.68 6.44 -14.57
CA TYR A 342 13.24 6.57 -14.80
C TYR A 342 12.54 7.15 -13.56
N SER A 343 12.86 6.66 -12.38
CA SER A 343 12.31 7.20 -11.12
C SER A 343 12.65 8.69 -10.95
N ARG A 344 13.89 9.09 -11.24
CA ARG A 344 14.30 10.50 -11.23
C ARG A 344 13.55 11.35 -12.26
N LEU A 345 13.28 10.79 -13.44
CA LEU A 345 12.47 11.47 -14.45
C LEU A 345 11.06 11.73 -13.94
N VAL A 346 10.38 10.69 -13.42
CA VAL A 346 9.02 10.80 -12.86
C VAL A 346 8.99 11.79 -11.71
N THR A 347 9.94 11.73 -10.77
CA THR A 347 10.02 12.64 -9.62
C THR A 347 10.20 14.11 -10.06
N ARG A 348 11.00 14.36 -11.08
CA ARG A 348 11.17 15.70 -11.65
C ARG A 348 9.89 16.24 -12.25
N GLU A 349 9.21 15.43 -13.06
CA GLU A 349 7.94 15.82 -13.69
C GLU A 349 6.81 15.95 -12.63
N TRP A 350 6.83 15.10 -11.60
CA TRP A 350 5.94 15.22 -10.45
C TRP A 350 6.10 16.53 -9.70
N THR A 351 7.34 16.94 -9.46
CA THR A 351 7.64 18.23 -8.80
C THR A 351 7.07 19.39 -9.61
N ARG A 352 7.21 19.36 -10.95
CA ARG A 352 6.61 20.36 -11.85
C ARG A 352 5.07 20.38 -11.74
N PHE A 353 4.47 19.19 -11.79
CA PHE A 353 3.03 19.07 -11.64
C PHE A 353 2.53 19.61 -10.30
N ARG A 354 3.19 19.26 -9.18
CA ARG A 354 2.80 19.75 -7.84
C ARG A 354 2.88 21.26 -7.74
N THR A 355 3.94 21.86 -8.26
CA THR A 355 4.19 23.31 -8.18
C THR A 355 3.41 24.13 -9.23
N GLY A 356 2.82 23.48 -10.24
CA GLY A 356 2.02 24.14 -11.27
C GLY A 356 2.87 24.76 -12.39
N TYR A 357 4.13 24.33 -12.57
CA TYR A 357 5.05 24.79 -13.62
C TYR A 357 5.15 23.80 -14.80
#